data_d37982771738c105ca080d04271633be
#
_entry.id   d37982771738c105ca080d04271633be
#
_cell.length_a   1.000
_cell.length_b   1.000
_cell.length_c   1.000
_cell.angle_alpha   90.00
_cell.angle_beta   90.00
_cell.angle_gamma   90.00
#
_symmetry.space_group_name_H-M   'P 1'
#
loop_
_entity.id
_entity.type
_entity.pdbx_description
1 polymer ?
#
loop_
_entity_poly.entity_id
_entity_poly.type
_entity_poly.pdbx_seq_one_letter_code
_entity_poly.pdbx_strand_id
1 'polypeptide(L)'
;HGEWKKERKQKMNQTLTRKQFDILSILAEEKGTLSQRQLGEKSGHSLGTVNRVMQELTELQYVTEGEITGAGISALEPYRAKRAIFIAAGFGSRLVPITFNTPKPLVRVHGQRIIDGLIDACLDAGINEIYIVRGYLAEQFDQLLYKYPMIRFLENPVYNEANNISSAMVARYMLSNAYVFEADLLISNPKIITKYHYTSDFLAIKKDRTDDWCFIVKDGVIVEEKVGGLDCWQMVGISYWNEEDGHKLSDDIKMTYEQPGGKERYWEQVPLVFCKKHYKVEVRECQENDIIEIDTFRELKAIDKTYDV
;
A
#
# COMPACT_ATOMS: atom_id res chain seq x y z
N HIS A 1 2.60 -40.78 10.72
CA HIS A 1 1.43 -39.90 10.69
C HIS A 1 1.33 -38.90 11.88
N GLY A 2 2.05 -39.11 12.99
CA GLY A 2 2.03 -38.25 14.17
C GLY A 2 3.04 -37.11 14.16
N GLU A 3 4.20 -37.28 13.57
CA GLU A 3 5.28 -36.28 13.51
C GLU A 3 4.92 -35.13 12.51
N TRP A 4 4.36 -35.46 11.36
CA TRP A 4 3.89 -34.49 10.39
C TRP A 4 2.79 -33.55 10.93
N LYS A 5 1.93 -34.08 11.82
CA LYS A 5 0.91 -33.28 12.49
C LYS A 5 1.47 -32.41 13.60
N LYS A 6 2.52 -32.85 14.28
CA LYS A 6 3.24 -32.07 15.30
C LYS A 6 4.06 -30.93 14.65
N GLU A 7 4.77 -31.21 13.57
CA GLU A 7 5.52 -30.17 12.82
C GLU A 7 4.58 -29.13 12.17
N ARG A 8 3.45 -29.56 11.61
CA ARG A 8 2.42 -28.61 11.11
C ARG A 8 1.80 -27.80 12.25
N LYS A 9 1.55 -28.41 13.41
CA LYS A 9 1.04 -27.70 14.60
C LYS A 9 2.09 -26.75 15.19
N GLN A 10 3.37 -27.12 15.16
CA GLN A 10 4.47 -26.25 15.57
C GLN A 10 4.70 -25.09 14.59
N LYS A 11 4.57 -25.32 13.28
CA LYS A 11 4.61 -24.26 12.27
C LYS A 11 3.37 -23.35 12.27
N MET A 12 2.20 -23.85 12.69
CA MET A 12 0.95 -23.06 12.82
C MET A 12 0.90 -22.22 14.10
N ASN A 13 1.84 -22.39 15.05
CA ASN A 13 1.74 -21.75 16.37
C ASN A 13 2.80 -20.66 16.63
N GLN A 14 3.44 -20.11 15.60
CA GLN A 14 4.41 -19.02 15.77
C GLN A 14 4.06 -17.81 14.91
N THR A 15 2.85 -17.27 15.08
CA THR A 15 2.57 -15.89 14.68
C THR A 15 3.29 -14.96 15.65
N LEU A 16 4.01 -13.97 15.10
CA LEU A 16 4.64 -12.93 15.91
C LEU A 16 3.56 -12.10 16.62
N THR A 17 3.83 -11.70 17.86
CA THR A 17 3.05 -10.63 18.49
C THR A 17 3.34 -9.32 17.80
N ARG A 18 2.46 -8.33 17.95
CA ARG A 18 2.67 -6.99 17.39
C ARG A 18 4.02 -6.39 17.79
N LYS A 19 4.37 -6.48 19.06
CA LYS A 19 5.64 -5.94 19.58
C LYS A 19 6.86 -6.70 19.04
N GLN A 20 6.77 -8.02 18.90
CA GLN A 20 7.81 -8.82 18.25
C GLN A 20 7.97 -8.46 16.79
N PHE A 21 6.86 -8.30 16.05
CA PHE A 21 6.88 -7.84 14.67
C PHE A 21 7.52 -6.46 14.54
N ASP A 22 7.12 -5.49 15.36
CA ASP A 22 7.64 -4.12 15.31
C ASP A 22 9.17 -4.08 15.44
N ILE A 23 9.73 -4.83 16.38
CA ILE A 23 11.18 -4.88 16.59
C ILE A 23 11.87 -5.68 15.48
N LEU A 24 11.35 -6.86 15.14
CA LEU A 24 11.99 -7.75 14.17
C LEU A 24 12.00 -7.15 12.76
N SER A 25 10.93 -6.46 12.36
CA SER A 25 10.86 -5.77 11.07
C SER A 25 11.86 -4.61 10.95
N ILE A 26 12.08 -3.85 12.02
CA ILE A 26 13.10 -2.81 12.06
C ILE A 26 14.50 -3.43 11.88
N LEU A 27 14.81 -4.51 12.58
CA LEU A 27 16.09 -5.21 12.45
C LEU A 27 16.31 -5.79 11.05
N ALA A 28 15.23 -6.17 10.36
CA ALA A 28 15.30 -6.68 8.98
C ALA A 28 15.57 -5.58 7.95
N GLU A 29 15.05 -4.39 8.17
CA GLU A 29 15.15 -3.26 7.23
C GLU A 29 16.41 -2.42 7.45
N GLU A 30 16.92 -2.36 8.67
CA GLU A 30 18.10 -1.58 9.02
C GLU A 30 19.38 -2.42 8.85
N LYS A 31 20.39 -1.80 8.26
CA LYS A 31 21.72 -2.41 8.15
C LYS A 31 22.56 -2.08 9.37
N GLY A 32 23.09 -3.12 10.01
CA GLY A 32 23.98 -2.99 11.18
C GLY A 32 23.27 -3.18 12.50
N THR A 33 24.05 -3.15 13.58
CA THR A 33 23.57 -3.35 14.94
C THR A 33 22.92 -2.10 15.48
N LEU A 34 21.67 -2.19 15.90
CA LEU A 34 20.95 -1.11 16.58
C LEU A 34 21.04 -1.25 18.09
N SER A 35 21.25 -0.14 18.80
CA SER A 35 21.11 -0.09 20.24
C SER A 35 19.62 -0.25 20.63
N GLN A 36 19.38 -0.73 21.84
CA GLN A 36 18.02 -0.83 22.37
C GLN A 36 17.30 0.52 22.45
N ARG A 37 18.04 1.60 22.66
CA ARG A 37 17.49 2.95 22.62
C ARG A 37 17.03 3.34 21.21
N GLN A 38 17.84 3.06 20.19
CA GLN A 38 17.47 3.30 18.79
C GLN A 38 16.25 2.46 18.39
N LEU A 39 16.16 1.18 18.82
CA LEU A 39 14.99 0.35 18.61
C LEU A 39 13.74 0.93 19.28
N GLY A 40 13.88 1.45 20.49
CA GLY A 40 12.78 2.14 21.19
C GLY A 40 12.30 3.38 20.45
N GLU A 41 13.22 4.23 20.00
CA GLU A 41 12.91 5.43 19.21
C GLU A 41 12.21 5.10 17.88
N LYS A 42 12.70 4.09 17.16
CA LYS A 42 12.12 3.67 15.86
C LYS A 42 10.78 2.94 15.99
N SER A 43 10.60 2.14 17.03
CA SER A 43 9.38 1.35 17.24
C SER A 43 8.30 2.08 18.04
N GLY A 44 8.67 3.15 18.74
CA GLY A 44 7.79 3.84 19.70
C GLY A 44 7.57 3.08 21.02
N HIS A 45 8.32 1.99 21.25
CA HIS A 45 8.22 1.20 22.47
C HIS A 45 9.18 1.68 23.56
N SER A 46 8.77 1.49 24.81
CA SER A 46 9.65 1.78 25.96
C SER A 46 10.88 0.86 25.98
N LEU A 47 11.96 1.33 26.60
CA LEU A 47 13.21 0.56 26.72
C LEU A 47 12.97 -0.79 27.41
N GLY A 48 12.12 -0.84 28.44
CA GLY A 48 11.75 -2.08 29.09
C GLY A 48 11.01 -3.06 28.18
N THR A 49 10.14 -2.55 27.31
CA THR A 49 9.45 -3.37 26.29
C THR A 49 10.46 -3.90 25.26
N VAL A 50 11.36 -3.05 24.76
CA VAL A 50 12.41 -3.46 23.81
C VAL A 50 13.30 -4.57 24.41
N ASN A 51 13.75 -4.40 25.65
CA ASN A 51 14.58 -5.41 26.34
C ASN A 51 13.87 -6.77 26.41
N ARG A 52 12.63 -6.77 26.87
CA ARG A 52 11.82 -7.98 26.98
C ARG A 52 11.61 -8.66 25.63
N VAL A 53 11.24 -7.87 24.61
CA VAL A 53 11.00 -8.40 23.26
C VAL A 53 12.28 -8.92 22.62
N MET A 54 13.42 -8.24 22.79
CA MET A 54 14.71 -8.73 22.31
C MET A 54 15.10 -10.05 22.97
N GLN A 55 14.82 -10.24 24.26
CA GLN A 55 15.00 -11.51 24.92
C GLN A 55 14.09 -12.60 24.33
N GLU A 56 12.81 -12.33 24.15
CA GLU A 56 11.86 -13.25 23.50
C GLU A 56 12.33 -13.67 22.12
N LEU A 57 12.77 -12.72 21.28
CA LEU A 57 13.27 -12.98 19.93
C LEU A 57 14.58 -13.78 19.93
N THR A 58 15.44 -13.57 20.92
CA THR A 58 16.67 -14.36 21.11
C THR A 58 16.35 -15.81 21.52
N GLU A 59 15.41 -16.00 22.42
CA GLU A 59 14.94 -17.33 22.82
C GLU A 59 14.30 -18.08 21.65
N LEU A 60 13.59 -17.39 20.76
CA LEU A 60 13.01 -17.94 19.52
C LEU A 60 14.07 -18.17 18.42
N GLN A 61 15.32 -17.77 18.65
CA GLN A 61 16.43 -17.83 17.69
C GLN A 61 16.21 -16.95 16.43
N TYR A 62 15.35 -15.95 16.53
CA TYR A 62 15.13 -14.96 15.46
C TYR A 62 16.14 -13.83 15.48
N VAL A 63 16.81 -13.65 16.62
CA VAL A 63 17.88 -12.66 16.84
C VAL A 63 19.07 -13.36 17.53
N THR A 64 20.28 -13.04 17.09
CA THR A 64 21.54 -13.47 17.71
C THR A 64 22.50 -12.29 17.74
N GLU A 65 23.07 -11.98 18.91
CA GLU A 65 24.02 -10.88 19.10
C GLU A 65 23.48 -9.51 18.60
N GLY A 66 22.17 -9.31 18.74
CA GLY A 66 21.48 -8.08 18.33
C GLY A 66 21.13 -7.99 16.85
N GLU A 67 21.44 -9.00 16.05
CA GLU A 67 21.14 -9.06 14.63
C GLU A 67 20.09 -10.11 14.31
N ILE A 68 19.28 -9.83 13.27
CA ILE A 68 18.27 -10.79 12.79
C ILE A 68 18.95 -12.00 12.14
N THR A 69 18.40 -13.18 12.41
CA THR A 69 18.85 -14.45 11.83
C THR A 69 18.06 -14.81 10.57
N GLY A 70 18.50 -15.83 9.83
CA GLY A 70 17.71 -16.43 8.75
C GLY A 70 16.34 -16.94 9.21
N ALA A 71 16.24 -17.49 10.43
CA ALA A 71 14.97 -17.89 11.04
C ALA A 71 14.07 -16.66 11.32
N GLY A 72 14.66 -15.55 11.74
CA GLY A 72 13.95 -14.29 11.93
C GLY A 72 13.39 -13.72 10.61
N ILE A 73 14.17 -13.75 9.55
CA ILE A 73 13.70 -13.37 8.19
C ILE A 73 12.54 -14.27 7.74
N SER A 74 12.66 -15.58 7.97
CA SER A 74 11.58 -16.52 7.63
C SER A 74 10.31 -16.29 8.44
N ALA A 75 10.44 -15.87 9.70
CA ALA A 75 9.30 -15.51 10.54
C ALA A 75 8.55 -14.27 10.06
N LEU A 76 9.21 -13.38 9.34
CA LEU A 76 8.62 -12.20 8.73
C LEU A 76 7.97 -12.46 7.37
N GLU A 77 8.22 -13.60 6.73
CA GLU A 77 7.72 -13.88 5.38
C GLU A 77 6.19 -13.77 5.24
N PRO A 78 5.35 -14.21 6.20
CA PRO A 78 3.89 -14.02 6.13
C PRO A 78 3.44 -12.55 6.10
N TYR A 79 4.29 -11.64 6.56
CA TYR A 79 4.02 -10.21 6.66
C TYR A 79 4.61 -9.39 5.50
N ARG A 80 5.29 -10.05 4.56
CA ARG A 80 5.97 -9.39 3.45
C ARG A 80 4.99 -9.00 2.34
N ALA A 81 5.08 -7.74 1.90
CA ALA A 81 4.44 -7.28 0.68
C ALA A 81 5.10 -7.96 -0.52
N LYS A 82 4.33 -8.69 -1.32
CA LYS A 82 4.83 -9.51 -2.44
C LYS A 82 4.60 -8.88 -3.79
N ARG A 83 3.54 -8.08 -3.92
CA ARG A 83 3.13 -7.48 -5.19
C ARG A 83 2.57 -6.10 -5.02
N ALA A 84 2.55 -5.36 -6.11
CA ALA A 84 1.95 -4.04 -6.20
C ALA A 84 1.00 -4.00 -7.40
N ILE A 85 -0.17 -3.42 -7.19
CA ILE A 85 -1.20 -3.26 -8.21
C ILE A 85 -1.48 -1.77 -8.34
N PHE A 86 -1.28 -1.25 -9.55
CA PHE A 86 -1.54 0.15 -9.89
C PHE A 86 -2.86 0.27 -10.63
N ILE A 87 -3.79 1.01 -10.06
CA ILE A 87 -5.07 1.35 -10.70
C ILE A 87 -4.84 2.58 -11.57
N ALA A 88 -4.72 2.38 -12.88
CA ALA A 88 -4.24 3.38 -13.82
C ALA A 88 -5.13 3.52 -15.07
N ALA A 89 -6.38 3.05 -15.03
CA ALA A 89 -7.25 2.97 -16.20
C ALA A 89 -8.04 4.26 -16.47
N GLY A 90 -8.05 5.23 -15.57
CA GLY A 90 -8.88 6.44 -15.64
C GLY A 90 -8.39 7.48 -16.63
N PHE A 91 -9.30 8.39 -17.04
CA PHE A 91 -9.02 9.48 -17.99
C PHE A 91 -8.21 10.64 -17.39
N GLY A 92 -8.34 10.95 -16.11
CA GLY A 92 -7.66 12.10 -15.49
C GLY A 92 -8.17 13.45 -16.01
N SER A 93 -9.47 13.64 -16.07
CA SER A 93 -10.14 14.81 -16.70
C SER A 93 -9.74 16.16 -16.11
N ARG A 94 -9.34 16.20 -14.85
CA ARG A 94 -8.92 17.44 -14.17
C ARG A 94 -7.55 17.97 -14.63
N LEU A 95 -6.76 17.16 -15.32
CA LEU A 95 -5.44 17.51 -15.83
C LEU A 95 -5.44 17.89 -17.32
N VAL A 96 -6.60 18.05 -17.91
CA VAL A 96 -6.76 18.56 -19.27
C VAL A 96 -6.08 19.95 -19.39
N PRO A 97 -5.33 20.26 -20.50
CA PRO A 97 -5.30 19.51 -21.77
C PRO A 97 -4.25 18.38 -21.85
N ILE A 98 -3.38 18.22 -20.86
CA ILE A 98 -2.27 17.23 -20.91
C ILE A 98 -2.81 15.81 -21.11
N THR A 99 -3.87 15.45 -20.40
CA THR A 99 -4.44 14.10 -20.43
C THR A 99 -5.26 13.78 -21.69
N PHE A 100 -5.42 14.71 -22.63
CA PHE A 100 -5.93 14.36 -23.95
C PHE A 100 -4.99 13.43 -24.73
N ASN A 101 -3.70 13.53 -24.49
CA ASN A 101 -2.69 12.77 -25.22
C ASN A 101 -1.88 11.82 -24.33
N THR A 102 -1.95 11.97 -23.02
CA THR A 102 -1.10 11.23 -22.07
C THR A 102 -1.91 10.81 -20.85
N PRO A 103 -1.97 9.51 -20.50
CA PRO A 103 -2.55 9.09 -19.23
C PRO A 103 -1.89 9.80 -18.05
N LYS A 104 -2.66 10.22 -17.06
CA LYS A 104 -2.14 10.95 -15.90
C LYS A 104 -0.91 10.30 -15.24
N PRO A 105 -0.86 8.97 -15.03
CA PRO A 105 0.33 8.33 -14.44
C PRO A 105 1.61 8.48 -15.26
N LEU A 106 1.51 8.72 -16.56
CA LEU A 106 2.64 8.88 -17.48
C LEU A 106 3.05 10.34 -17.69
N VAL A 107 2.32 11.29 -17.12
CA VAL A 107 2.68 12.70 -17.14
C VAL A 107 4.03 12.88 -16.45
N ARG A 108 4.92 13.67 -17.07
CA ARG A 108 6.25 13.92 -16.54
C ARG A 108 6.26 15.13 -15.62
N VAL A 109 6.92 14.97 -14.49
CA VAL A 109 7.23 16.03 -13.54
C VAL A 109 8.73 16.04 -13.35
N HIS A 110 9.38 17.15 -13.63
CA HIS A 110 10.84 17.29 -13.65
C HIS A 110 11.54 16.17 -14.47
N GLY A 111 10.93 15.83 -15.60
CA GLY A 111 11.46 14.83 -16.54
C GLY A 111 11.19 13.38 -16.21
N GLN A 112 10.59 13.06 -15.05
CA GLN A 112 10.18 11.70 -14.67
C GLN A 112 8.67 11.54 -14.72
N ARG A 113 8.20 10.37 -15.19
CA ARG A 113 6.76 10.04 -15.11
C ARG A 113 6.33 9.92 -13.67
N ILE A 114 5.11 10.36 -13.35
CA ILE A 114 4.56 10.28 -11.98
C ILE A 114 4.66 8.86 -11.43
N ILE A 115 4.28 7.86 -12.22
CA ILE A 115 4.29 6.46 -11.81
C ILE A 115 5.69 5.89 -11.55
N ASP A 116 6.73 6.45 -12.16
CA ASP A 116 8.11 5.95 -12.02
C ASP A 116 8.57 5.96 -10.55
N GLY A 117 8.29 7.04 -9.83
CA GLY A 117 8.65 7.13 -8.41
C GLY A 117 7.96 6.07 -7.54
N LEU A 118 6.71 5.76 -7.83
CA LEU A 118 5.95 4.73 -7.11
C LEU A 118 6.50 3.33 -7.39
N ILE A 119 6.80 3.03 -8.65
CA ILE A 119 7.39 1.73 -9.04
C ILE A 119 8.78 1.58 -8.41
N ASP A 120 9.62 2.61 -8.50
CA ASP A 120 10.95 2.60 -7.90
C ASP A 120 10.89 2.36 -6.39
N ALA A 121 9.97 2.99 -5.68
CA ALA A 121 9.75 2.76 -4.25
C ALA A 121 9.34 1.30 -3.94
N CYS A 122 8.51 0.68 -4.78
CA CYS A 122 8.18 -0.73 -4.67
C CYS A 122 9.40 -1.63 -4.85
N LEU A 123 10.19 -1.38 -5.88
CA LEU A 123 11.42 -2.15 -6.15
C LEU A 123 12.44 -2.02 -5.02
N ASP A 124 12.62 -0.81 -4.48
CA ASP A 124 13.49 -0.55 -3.33
C ASP A 124 13.02 -1.30 -2.07
N ALA A 125 11.71 -1.49 -1.90
CA ALA A 125 11.13 -2.30 -0.84
C ALA A 125 11.17 -3.82 -1.11
N GLY A 126 11.76 -4.25 -2.24
CA GLY A 126 11.86 -5.66 -2.61
C GLY A 126 10.59 -6.24 -3.23
N ILE A 127 9.68 -5.39 -3.70
CA ILE A 127 8.44 -5.80 -4.35
C ILE A 127 8.68 -5.84 -5.86
N ASN A 128 8.83 -7.03 -6.43
CA ASN A 128 9.21 -7.23 -7.83
C ASN A 128 8.05 -7.67 -8.74
N GLU A 129 6.92 -8.04 -8.17
CA GLU A 129 5.71 -8.42 -8.90
C GLU A 129 4.81 -7.20 -9.04
N ILE A 130 4.82 -6.59 -10.24
CA ILE A 130 4.16 -5.32 -10.52
C ILE A 130 3.08 -5.52 -11.57
N TYR A 131 1.84 -5.16 -11.23
CA TYR A 131 0.69 -5.14 -12.13
C TYR A 131 0.20 -3.71 -12.34
N ILE A 132 -0.15 -3.37 -13.57
CA ILE A 132 -0.80 -2.10 -13.91
C ILE A 132 -2.13 -2.41 -14.59
N VAL A 133 -3.22 -1.96 -14.00
CA VAL A 133 -4.55 -2.01 -14.62
C VAL A 133 -4.71 -0.77 -15.48
N ARG A 134 -4.82 -0.97 -16.79
CA ARG A 134 -4.88 0.11 -17.77
C ARG A 134 -6.19 0.10 -18.56
N GLY A 135 -6.52 1.21 -19.17
CA GLY A 135 -7.73 1.38 -19.97
C GLY A 135 -7.60 2.57 -20.91
N TYR A 136 -7.70 3.79 -20.40
CA TYR A 136 -7.53 5.01 -21.18
C TYR A 136 -6.12 5.10 -21.77
N LEU A 137 -6.01 5.23 -23.10
CA LEU A 137 -4.74 5.25 -23.84
C LEU A 137 -3.77 4.13 -23.41
N ALA A 138 -4.32 2.93 -23.24
CA ALA A 138 -3.62 1.78 -22.66
C ALA A 138 -2.26 1.49 -23.31
N GLU A 139 -2.16 1.62 -24.63
CA GLU A 139 -0.95 1.34 -25.40
C GLU A 139 0.23 2.25 -25.02
N GLN A 140 -0.01 3.44 -24.47
CA GLN A 140 1.05 4.34 -24.03
C GLN A 140 1.81 3.79 -22.81
N PHE A 141 1.21 2.93 -22.02
CA PHE A 141 1.89 2.29 -20.90
C PHE A 141 2.98 1.31 -21.33
N ASP A 142 2.98 0.84 -22.58
CA ASP A 142 4.02 -0.06 -23.11
C ASP A 142 5.43 0.54 -22.99
N GLN A 143 5.56 1.87 -23.02
CA GLN A 143 6.85 2.56 -22.82
C GLN A 143 7.50 2.22 -21.47
N LEU A 144 6.72 1.87 -20.45
CA LEU A 144 7.24 1.50 -19.12
C LEU A 144 8.12 0.24 -19.18
N LEU A 145 7.88 -0.66 -20.11
CA LEU A 145 8.60 -1.93 -20.23
C LEU A 145 10.09 -1.77 -20.55
N TYR A 146 10.50 -0.63 -21.10
CA TYR A 146 11.92 -0.33 -21.31
C TYR A 146 12.69 -0.19 -20.00
N LYS A 147 12.11 0.47 -19.00
CA LYS A 147 12.70 0.64 -17.67
C LYS A 147 12.31 -0.49 -16.71
N TYR A 148 11.09 -1.01 -16.84
CA TYR A 148 10.49 -1.98 -15.92
C TYR A 148 9.97 -3.20 -16.69
N PRO A 149 10.86 -4.08 -17.19
CA PRO A 149 10.44 -5.22 -18.02
C PRO A 149 9.62 -6.28 -17.26
N MET A 150 9.60 -6.23 -15.92
CA MET A 150 8.81 -7.14 -15.08
C MET A 150 7.32 -6.77 -15.02
N ILE A 151 6.91 -5.59 -15.48
CA ILE A 151 5.50 -5.15 -15.41
C ILE A 151 4.62 -6.07 -16.21
N ARG A 152 3.47 -6.41 -15.63
CA ARG A 152 2.36 -7.11 -16.29
C ARG A 152 1.16 -6.19 -16.35
N PHE A 153 0.57 -6.06 -17.52
CA PHE A 153 -0.62 -5.26 -17.72
C PHE A 153 -1.89 -6.10 -17.58
N LEU A 154 -2.88 -5.51 -16.91
CA LEU A 154 -4.25 -6.02 -16.83
C LEU A 154 -5.15 -5.01 -17.54
N GLU A 155 -5.98 -5.52 -18.45
CA GLU A 155 -6.87 -4.65 -19.23
C GLU A 155 -8.21 -4.47 -18.52
N ASN A 156 -8.65 -3.21 -18.39
CA ASN A 156 -9.99 -2.88 -17.94
C ASN A 156 -10.83 -2.42 -19.14
N PRO A 157 -11.66 -3.28 -19.74
CA PRO A 157 -12.41 -2.93 -20.94
C PRO A 157 -13.58 -1.98 -20.70
N VAL A 158 -13.97 -1.79 -19.44
CA VAL A 158 -15.10 -0.94 -19.03
C VAL A 158 -14.67 0.31 -18.27
N TYR A 159 -13.44 0.74 -18.46
CA TYR A 159 -12.87 1.89 -17.75
C TYR A 159 -13.65 3.20 -17.90
N ASN A 160 -14.37 3.36 -19.00
CA ASN A 160 -15.20 4.52 -19.32
C ASN A 160 -16.69 4.33 -19.01
N GLU A 161 -17.10 3.16 -18.54
CA GLU A 161 -18.50 2.80 -18.25
C GLU A 161 -18.76 2.58 -16.77
N ALA A 162 -17.69 2.41 -15.98
CA ALA A 162 -17.73 2.11 -14.55
C ALA A 162 -16.64 2.88 -13.81
N ASN A 163 -16.82 3.07 -12.52
CA ASN A 163 -15.81 3.67 -11.66
C ASN A 163 -14.64 2.69 -11.39
N ASN A 164 -13.65 3.09 -10.60
CA ASN A 164 -12.41 2.33 -10.37
C ASN A 164 -12.62 0.95 -9.71
N ILE A 165 -13.79 0.67 -9.16
CA ILE A 165 -14.16 -0.69 -8.73
C ILE A 165 -14.02 -1.69 -9.88
N SER A 166 -14.24 -1.27 -11.12
CA SER A 166 -14.03 -2.11 -12.30
C SER A 166 -12.56 -2.53 -12.49
N SER A 167 -11.63 -1.65 -12.16
CA SER A 167 -10.20 -1.98 -12.16
C SER A 167 -9.84 -2.96 -11.04
N ALA A 168 -10.39 -2.77 -9.84
CA ALA A 168 -10.22 -3.73 -8.75
C ALA A 168 -10.83 -5.10 -9.10
N MET A 169 -11.95 -5.12 -9.81
CA MET A 169 -12.59 -6.34 -10.31
C MET A 169 -11.66 -7.14 -11.24
N VAL A 170 -10.94 -6.46 -12.12
CA VAL A 170 -9.95 -7.07 -13.01
C VAL A 170 -8.77 -7.67 -12.22
N ALA A 171 -8.32 -6.98 -11.18
CA ALA A 171 -7.15 -7.35 -10.37
C ALA A 171 -7.49 -8.22 -9.14
N ARG A 172 -8.75 -8.57 -8.92
CA ARG A 172 -9.20 -9.12 -7.63
C ARG A 172 -8.49 -10.38 -7.16
N TYR A 173 -7.94 -11.18 -8.07
CA TYR A 173 -7.21 -12.41 -7.72
C TYR A 173 -5.76 -12.17 -7.30
N MET A 174 -5.23 -10.95 -7.44
CA MET A 174 -3.85 -10.59 -7.12
C MET A 174 -3.73 -9.75 -5.83
N LEU A 175 -4.78 -9.66 -5.01
CA LEU A 175 -4.83 -8.72 -3.88
C LEU A 175 -4.21 -9.25 -2.57
N SER A 176 -3.81 -10.52 -2.51
CA SER A 176 -3.18 -11.07 -1.32
C SER A 176 -1.72 -10.66 -1.20
N ASN A 177 -1.31 -10.21 -0.01
CA ASN A 177 0.02 -9.66 0.26
C ASN A 177 0.41 -8.57 -0.75
N ALA A 178 -0.53 -7.70 -1.07
CA ALA A 178 -0.41 -6.74 -2.15
C ALA A 178 -0.64 -5.31 -1.69
N TYR A 179 0.18 -4.41 -2.21
CA TYR A 179 -0.15 -2.99 -2.27
C TYR A 179 -1.15 -2.72 -3.39
N VAL A 180 -2.06 -1.80 -3.14
CA VAL A 180 -2.92 -1.20 -4.17
C VAL A 180 -2.67 0.30 -4.20
N PHE A 181 -2.29 0.80 -5.36
CA PHE A 181 -1.95 2.21 -5.58
C PHE A 181 -2.96 2.88 -6.49
N GLU A 182 -3.35 4.09 -6.14
CA GLU A 182 -3.69 5.08 -7.16
C GLU A 182 -2.40 5.49 -7.87
N ALA A 183 -2.40 5.48 -9.21
CA ALA A 183 -1.17 5.55 -9.99
C ALA A 183 -0.72 6.97 -10.34
N ASP A 184 -1.38 7.98 -9.80
CA ASP A 184 -1.24 9.40 -10.10
C ASP A 184 -0.67 10.21 -8.93
N LEU A 185 0.01 9.55 -8.02
CA LEU A 185 0.62 10.14 -6.84
C LEU A 185 2.12 10.39 -7.06
N LEU A 186 2.55 11.62 -6.83
CA LEU A 186 3.97 11.99 -6.88
C LEU A 186 4.61 11.73 -5.51
N ILE A 187 5.45 10.71 -5.42
CA ILE A 187 6.14 10.33 -4.18
C ILE A 187 7.48 11.07 -4.05
N SER A 188 7.71 11.68 -2.89
CA SER A 188 8.98 12.34 -2.54
C SER A 188 9.79 11.52 -1.53
N ASN A 189 9.11 10.75 -0.67
CA ASN A 189 9.75 9.89 0.32
C ASN A 189 9.42 8.41 0.04
N PRO A 190 10.30 7.67 -0.65
CA PRO A 190 10.05 6.27 -0.98
C PRO A 190 9.97 5.35 0.24
N LYS A 191 10.48 5.78 1.40
CA LYS A 191 10.45 5.00 2.66
C LYS A 191 9.05 4.79 3.23
N ILE A 192 8.04 5.53 2.76
CA ILE A 192 6.65 5.26 3.14
C ILE A 192 6.12 3.94 2.56
N ILE A 193 6.77 3.41 1.54
CA ILE A 193 6.49 2.07 0.99
C ILE A 193 7.38 1.07 1.73
N THR A 194 6.78 0.37 2.68
CA THR A 194 7.46 -0.58 3.56
C THR A 194 7.33 -2.00 3.07
N LYS A 195 8.32 -2.82 3.38
CA LYS A 195 8.39 -4.23 2.99
C LYS A 195 7.46 -5.12 3.79
N TYR A 196 7.30 -4.83 5.09
CA TYR A 196 6.55 -5.66 6.02
C TYR A 196 5.36 -4.92 6.62
N HIS A 197 4.25 -5.63 6.77
CA HIS A 197 3.01 -5.14 7.37
C HIS A 197 2.44 -6.17 8.33
N TYR A 198 2.11 -5.74 9.55
CA TYR A 198 1.48 -6.61 10.53
C TYR A 198 0.02 -6.91 10.18
N THR A 199 -0.69 -5.90 9.67
CA THR A 199 -2.09 -5.97 9.27
C THR A 199 -2.27 -5.29 7.91
N SER A 200 -3.48 -5.42 7.34
CA SER A 200 -3.89 -4.56 6.22
C SER A 200 -3.98 -3.10 6.68
N ASP A 201 -3.52 -2.18 5.86
CA ASP A 201 -3.44 -0.76 6.21
C ASP A 201 -3.71 0.17 5.03
N PHE A 202 -4.07 1.41 5.36
CA PHE A 202 -4.10 2.56 4.45
C PHE A 202 -3.11 3.62 4.91
N LEU A 203 -2.34 4.16 3.97
CA LEU A 203 -1.59 5.39 4.20
C LEU A 203 -2.55 6.57 4.33
N ALA A 204 -2.31 7.41 5.32
CA ALA A 204 -3.08 8.61 5.55
C ALA A 204 -2.25 9.70 6.22
N ILE A 205 -2.70 10.94 6.06
CA ILE A 205 -2.07 12.12 6.63
C ILE A 205 -2.99 12.69 7.69
N LYS A 206 -2.48 12.86 8.92
CA LYS A 206 -3.24 13.50 10.00
C LYS A 206 -3.53 14.95 9.66
N LYS A 207 -4.80 15.35 9.76
CA LYS A 207 -5.29 16.70 9.45
C LYS A 207 -6.19 17.24 10.57
N ASP A 208 -6.04 18.51 10.89
CA ASP A 208 -7.00 19.23 11.71
C ASP A 208 -8.33 19.40 10.95
N ARG A 209 -8.23 19.64 9.65
CA ARG A 209 -9.36 19.76 8.73
C ARG A 209 -8.94 19.35 7.32
N THR A 210 -9.84 18.67 6.62
CA THR A 210 -9.75 18.42 5.18
C THR A 210 -11.11 18.48 4.52
N ASP A 211 -11.17 18.84 3.25
CA ASP A 211 -12.37 18.78 2.40
C ASP A 211 -12.36 17.51 1.50
N ASP A 212 -11.28 16.73 1.55
CA ASP A 212 -11.09 15.50 0.79
C ASP A 212 -11.62 14.24 1.52
N TRP A 213 -11.48 13.09 0.85
CA TRP A 213 -11.71 11.79 1.44
C TRP A 213 -10.82 11.58 2.67
N CYS A 214 -11.44 11.20 3.77
CA CYS A 214 -10.73 11.01 5.02
C CYS A 214 -11.31 9.87 5.86
N PHE A 215 -10.52 9.46 6.86
CA PHE A 215 -10.88 8.42 7.80
C PHE A 215 -11.06 8.98 9.21
N ILE A 216 -12.07 8.48 9.89
CA ILE A 216 -12.17 8.53 11.34
C ILE A 216 -11.55 7.26 11.87
N VAL A 217 -10.60 7.41 12.80
CA VAL A 217 -9.77 6.33 13.33
C VAL A 217 -9.97 6.22 14.83
N LYS A 218 -10.14 4.99 15.32
CA LYS A 218 -10.21 4.67 16.73
C LYS A 218 -9.21 3.55 17.05
N ASP A 219 -8.30 3.81 17.99
CA ASP A 219 -7.24 2.87 18.39
C ASP A 219 -6.42 2.34 17.18
N GLY A 220 -6.10 3.24 16.25
CA GLY A 220 -5.34 2.91 15.04
C GLY A 220 -6.15 2.26 13.91
N VAL A 221 -7.42 1.95 14.14
CA VAL A 221 -8.30 1.26 13.19
C VAL A 221 -9.27 2.24 12.52
N ILE A 222 -9.42 2.13 11.22
CA ILE A 222 -10.39 2.92 10.45
C ILE A 222 -11.81 2.47 10.82
N VAL A 223 -12.62 3.38 11.32
CA VAL A 223 -14.01 3.12 11.69
C VAL A 223 -15.02 3.75 10.75
N GLU A 224 -14.64 4.78 10.01
CA GLU A 224 -15.50 5.46 9.06
C GLU A 224 -14.66 6.09 7.94
N GLU A 225 -15.15 6.02 6.70
CA GLU A 225 -14.68 6.78 5.54
C GLU A 225 -15.73 7.81 5.16
N LYS A 226 -15.30 9.04 4.93
CA LYS A 226 -16.18 10.15 4.52
C LYS A 226 -15.48 11.20 3.69
N VAL A 227 -16.24 12.08 3.07
CA VAL A 227 -15.73 13.28 2.39
C VAL A 227 -15.80 14.46 3.35
N GLY A 228 -14.65 15.06 3.60
CA GLY A 228 -14.51 16.18 4.51
C GLY A 228 -14.60 15.80 6.00
N GLY A 229 -13.78 16.41 6.81
CA GLY A 229 -13.77 16.17 8.25
C GLY A 229 -12.85 17.08 9.04
N LEU A 230 -13.08 17.06 10.37
CA LEU A 230 -12.23 17.70 11.37
C LEU A 230 -11.54 16.61 12.18
N ASP A 231 -10.30 16.88 12.60
CA ASP A 231 -9.49 15.94 13.40
C ASP A 231 -9.53 14.53 12.82
N CYS A 232 -9.10 14.40 11.58
CA CYS A 232 -9.26 13.20 10.76
C CYS A 232 -7.96 12.82 10.04
N TRP A 233 -8.02 11.73 9.29
CA TRP A 233 -6.91 11.19 8.52
C TRP A 233 -7.24 11.27 7.03
N GLN A 234 -6.59 12.18 6.32
CA GLN A 234 -6.77 12.31 4.87
C GLN A 234 -6.22 11.09 4.15
N MET A 235 -7.05 10.47 3.31
CA MET A 235 -6.68 9.31 2.50
C MET A 235 -5.63 9.69 1.46
N VAL A 236 -4.60 8.85 1.33
CA VAL A 236 -3.52 9.06 0.34
C VAL A 236 -3.78 8.29 -0.96
N GLY A 237 -4.50 7.17 -0.90
CA GLY A 237 -4.73 6.33 -2.08
C GLY A 237 -3.71 5.21 -2.24
N ILE A 238 -3.05 4.81 -1.16
CA ILE A 238 -2.15 3.68 -1.09
C ILE A 238 -2.56 2.79 0.08
N SER A 239 -2.79 1.51 -0.20
CA SER A 239 -3.18 0.53 0.80
C SER A 239 -2.43 -0.78 0.63
N TYR A 240 -2.32 -1.52 1.72
CA TYR A 240 -1.78 -2.87 1.75
C TYR A 240 -2.82 -3.85 2.27
N TRP A 241 -2.88 -5.03 1.66
CA TRP A 241 -3.82 -6.10 1.99
C TRP A 241 -3.05 -7.37 2.30
N ASN A 242 -3.23 -7.90 3.50
CA ASN A 242 -2.61 -9.16 3.90
C ASN A 242 -3.22 -10.34 3.13
N GLU A 243 -2.69 -11.53 3.34
CA GLU A 243 -3.12 -12.72 2.62
C GLU A 243 -4.62 -13.02 2.79
N GLU A 244 -5.10 -13.01 4.04
CA GLU A 244 -6.50 -13.29 4.37
C GLU A 244 -7.44 -12.25 3.79
N ASP A 245 -7.14 -10.97 3.99
CA ASP A 245 -7.98 -9.87 3.51
C ASP A 245 -7.99 -9.79 1.98
N GLY A 246 -6.86 -10.07 1.33
CA GLY A 246 -6.78 -10.12 -0.13
C GLY A 246 -7.67 -11.22 -0.72
N HIS A 247 -7.74 -12.38 -0.08
CA HIS A 247 -8.67 -13.44 -0.48
C HIS A 247 -10.13 -13.05 -0.30
N LYS A 248 -10.48 -12.41 0.83
CA LYS A 248 -11.85 -11.91 1.06
C LYS A 248 -12.23 -10.84 0.03
N LEU A 249 -11.32 -9.94 -0.30
CA LEU A 249 -11.54 -8.88 -1.29
C LEU A 249 -11.91 -9.43 -2.66
N SER A 250 -11.35 -10.55 -3.06
CA SER A 250 -11.69 -11.20 -4.33
C SER A 250 -13.19 -11.42 -4.48
N ASP A 251 -13.84 -11.94 -3.44
CA ASP A 251 -15.28 -12.21 -3.45
C ASP A 251 -16.11 -10.94 -3.16
N ASP A 252 -15.68 -10.13 -2.22
CA ASP A 252 -16.41 -8.93 -1.79
C ASP A 252 -16.45 -7.85 -2.87
N ILE A 253 -15.37 -7.68 -3.64
CA ILE A 253 -15.34 -6.77 -4.80
C ILE A 253 -16.34 -7.24 -5.85
N LYS A 254 -16.35 -8.52 -6.20
CA LYS A 254 -17.27 -9.08 -7.18
C LYS A 254 -18.72 -8.91 -6.73
N MET A 255 -19.02 -9.28 -5.50
CA MET A 255 -20.37 -9.16 -4.91
C MET A 255 -20.85 -7.70 -4.96
N THR A 256 -20.01 -6.76 -4.54
CA THR A 256 -20.36 -5.34 -4.52
C THR A 256 -20.55 -4.77 -5.91
N TYR A 257 -19.68 -5.15 -6.85
CA TYR A 257 -19.76 -4.72 -8.25
C TYR A 257 -21.05 -5.19 -8.95
N GLU A 258 -21.50 -6.39 -8.68
CA GLU A 258 -22.70 -7.01 -9.27
C GLU A 258 -24.02 -6.50 -8.68
N GLN A 259 -23.98 -5.81 -7.54
CA GLN A 259 -25.17 -5.19 -6.93
C GLN A 259 -25.66 -3.97 -7.73
N PRO A 260 -26.96 -3.60 -7.62
CA PRO A 260 -27.46 -2.36 -8.18
C PRO A 260 -26.63 -1.15 -7.74
N GLY A 261 -26.16 -0.33 -8.69
CA GLY A 261 -25.27 0.80 -8.42
C GLY A 261 -23.82 0.41 -8.10
N GLY A 262 -23.46 -0.87 -8.15
CA GLY A 262 -22.13 -1.36 -7.83
C GLY A 262 -21.02 -0.80 -8.74
N LYS A 263 -21.30 -0.62 -10.02
CA LYS A 263 -20.37 -0.09 -11.02
C LYS A 263 -19.96 1.37 -10.79
N GLU A 264 -20.76 2.12 -10.05
CA GLU A 264 -20.54 3.55 -9.74
C GLU A 264 -19.61 3.76 -8.53
N ARG A 265 -19.27 2.69 -7.81
CA ARG A 265 -18.57 2.76 -6.53
C ARG A 265 -17.07 2.85 -6.72
N TYR A 266 -16.39 3.47 -5.75
CA TYR A 266 -14.94 3.37 -5.58
C TYR A 266 -14.57 2.03 -4.94
N TRP A 267 -13.47 1.44 -5.38
CA TRP A 267 -13.09 0.10 -4.92
C TRP A 267 -12.82 0.05 -3.41
N GLU A 268 -12.21 1.10 -2.85
CA GLU A 268 -11.90 1.18 -1.41
C GLU A 268 -13.15 1.20 -0.53
N GLN A 269 -14.29 1.60 -1.07
CA GLN A 269 -15.57 1.51 -0.35
C GLN A 269 -16.00 0.07 -0.08
N VAL A 270 -15.47 -0.90 -0.82
CA VAL A 270 -15.76 -2.31 -0.55
C VAL A 270 -15.30 -2.71 0.85
N PRO A 271 -14.02 -2.62 1.20
CA PRO A 271 -13.56 -2.98 2.54
C PRO A 271 -13.90 -1.94 3.62
N LEU A 272 -14.09 -0.68 3.26
CA LEU A 272 -14.27 0.39 4.26
C LEU A 272 -15.72 0.77 4.52
N VAL A 273 -16.64 0.43 3.62
CA VAL A 273 -18.07 0.79 3.75
C VAL A 273 -18.97 -0.43 3.59
N PHE A 274 -19.03 -1.03 2.39
CA PHE A 274 -20.04 -2.02 2.03
C PHE A 274 -19.83 -3.39 2.69
N CYS A 275 -18.58 -3.82 2.84
CA CYS A 275 -18.19 -5.06 3.49
C CYS A 275 -17.34 -4.82 4.75
N LYS A 276 -17.48 -3.67 5.36
CA LYS A 276 -16.68 -3.19 6.51
C LYS A 276 -16.53 -4.21 7.63
N LYS A 277 -17.57 -5.01 7.89
CA LYS A 277 -17.54 -6.02 8.96
C LYS A 277 -16.55 -7.16 8.72
N HIS A 278 -16.10 -7.35 7.48
CA HIS A 278 -15.15 -8.39 7.12
C HIS A 278 -13.69 -8.00 7.38
N TYR A 279 -13.41 -6.71 7.61
CA TYR A 279 -12.06 -6.17 7.64
C TYR A 279 -11.79 -5.38 8.91
N LYS A 280 -10.54 -5.45 9.34
CA LYS A 280 -9.97 -4.55 10.35
C LYS A 280 -8.75 -3.89 9.73
N VAL A 281 -8.94 -2.69 9.19
CA VAL A 281 -7.90 -1.95 8.47
C VAL A 281 -7.31 -0.88 9.37
N GLU A 282 -6.01 -0.87 9.52
CA GLU A 282 -5.30 0.13 10.30
C GLU A 282 -4.88 1.32 9.43
N VAL A 283 -4.73 2.48 10.05
CA VAL A 283 -4.10 3.63 9.45
C VAL A 283 -2.58 3.52 9.64
N ARG A 284 -1.84 3.85 8.57
CA ARG A 284 -0.40 4.04 8.61
C ARG A 284 -0.08 5.48 8.21
N GLU A 285 0.56 6.22 9.13
CA GLU A 285 0.80 7.64 8.97
C GLU A 285 1.93 7.93 7.98
N CYS A 286 1.70 8.91 7.10
CA CYS A 286 2.76 9.61 6.37
C CYS A 286 2.54 11.13 6.48
N GLN A 287 3.53 11.91 6.04
CA GLN A 287 3.51 13.36 6.14
C GLN A 287 3.10 14.01 4.82
N GLU A 288 2.64 15.25 4.86
CA GLU A 288 2.21 16.00 3.67
C GLU A 288 3.28 16.09 2.58
N ASN A 289 4.55 16.18 2.98
CA ASN A 289 5.67 16.30 2.04
C ASN A 289 6.18 14.96 1.52
N ASP A 290 5.66 13.84 2.00
CA ASP A 290 6.09 12.51 1.57
C ASP A 290 5.51 12.14 0.20
N ILE A 291 4.30 12.59 -0.06
CA ILE A 291 3.54 12.25 -1.27
C ILE A 291 2.47 13.31 -1.54
N ILE A 292 2.27 13.66 -2.79
CA ILE A 292 1.23 14.60 -3.21
C ILE A 292 0.45 14.06 -4.40
N GLU A 293 -0.82 14.40 -4.48
CA GLU A 293 -1.64 14.25 -5.65
C GLU A 293 -1.59 15.54 -6.49
N ILE A 294 -1.38 15.40 -7.80
CA ILE A 294 -1.47 16.50 -8.76
C ILE A 294 -2.83 16.40 -9.45
N ASP A 295 -3.77 17.21 -9.02
CA ASP A 295 -5.14 17.10 -9.50
C ASP A 295 -5.45 17.96 -10.71
N THR A 296 -4.79 19.12 -10.81
CA THR A 296 -5.11 20.12 -11.82
C THR A 296 -3.87 20.51 -12.62
N PHE A 297 -4.11 20.99 -13.85
CA PHE A 297 -3.03 21.56 -14.67
C PHE A 297 -2.36 22.78 -14.01
N ARG A 298 -3.11 23.54 -13.22
CA ARG A 298 -2.57 24.65 -12.44
C ARG A 298 -1.55 24.18 -11.39
N GLU A 299 -1.85 23.09 -10.69
CA GLU A 299 -0.93 22.48 -9.71
C GLU A 299 0.31 21.92 -10.42
N LEU A 300 0.14 21.28 -11.57
CA LEU A 300 1.26 20.79 -12.37
C LEU A 300 2.20 21.93 -12.76
N LYS A 301 1.68 23.05 -13.23
CA LYS A 301 2.48 24.25 -13.56
C LYS A 301 3.15 24.87 -12.35
N ALA A 302 2.53 24.80 -11.19
CA ALA A 302 3.14 25.29 -9.94
C ALA A 302 4.37 24.46 -9.51
N ILE A 303 4.33 23.15 -9.78
CA ILE A 303 5.40 22.22 -9.41
C ILE A 303 6.49 22.20 -10.49
N ASP A 304 6.11 22.15 -11.76
CA ASP A 304 7.05 22.07 -12.89
C ASP A 304 6.82 23.22 -13.87
N LYS A 305 7.74 24.18 -13.86
CA LYS A 305 7.68 25.39 -14.68
C LYS A 305 7.82 25.15 -16.19
N THR A 306 8.24 23.97 -16.62
CA THR A 306 8.29 23.62 -18.05
C THR A 306 6.90 23.59 -18.70
N TYR A 307 5.85 23.48 -17.90
CA TYR A 307 4.46 23.57 -18.35
C TYR A 307 3.89 25.00 -18.42
N ASP A 308 4.67 25.98 -18.01
CA ASP A 308 4.26 27.40 -17.97
C ASP A 308 4.64 28.10 -19.29
N VAL A 309 4.04 27.63 -20.40
CA VAL A 309 4.25 28.15 -21.77
C VAL A 309 3.08 28.99 -22.21
#